data_08ed4a99acfd1f09c32d4c146e3c2b55
#
_entry.id   08ed4a99acfd1f09c32d4c146e3c2b55
#
_cell.length_a   1.000
_cell.length_b   1.000
_cell.length_c   1.000
_cell.angle_alpha   90.00
_cell.angle_beta   90.00
_cell.angle_gamma   90.00
#
_symmetry.space_group_name_H-M   'P 1'
#
loop_
_entity.id
_entity.type
_entity.pdbx_description
1 polymer ?
#
loop_
_entity_poly.entity_id
_entity_poly.type
_entity_poly.pdbx_seq_one_letter_code
_entity_poly.pdbx_strand_id
1 'polypeptide(L)'
;MKRLPVRLVLLPLLAVLFTGRAGAEGLEVRTLKVIPKPEAESVFPVGDLQMALVTHGTPEVGANINDGLFIGRFKALTPTKVAARLPADGLDLSGLSEQSFSVTRNDGRLLTIRFDVEGCGAYCESYSVAYTFDTRTGRQVNPGELFTPAGVRALVLRMHKEKLRLYREQVARYERELKPSSKKTPASDTVENLEERLAFNRECLEGVEANAEEERTRSYFHERWEFDGAEARMIAGRCSNHASRALDDVDKVSLALSYDSLRPHLTAYGKRVLLGEGQGVSGDVFGQVLRGRIGKMPIVMMLERQRDDSVSGVYFYEKHRKPIEVDGRLEGGKLELQERDADGNSTGSLRLEVGKNLLRGEWVGKQSLKMELRAPSSPE
;
A
#
# COMPACT_ATOMS: atom_id res chain seq x y z
N MET A 1 55.66 -21.66 66.46
CA MET A 1 55.29 -20.89 65.29
C MET A 1 54.65 -21.85 64.25
N LYS A 2 53.33 -21.90 64.20
CA LYS A 2 52.60 -22.81 63.31
C LYS A 2 52.05 -21.95 62.10
N ARG A 3 52.50 -22.29 60.90
CA ARG A 3 52.00 -21.62 59.65
C ARG A 3 50.71 -22.30 59.22
N LEU A 4 49.60 -21.51 59.04
CA LEU A 4 48.37 -21.95 58.44
C LEU A 4 48.49 -21.91 56.89
N PRO A 5 47.93 -22.87 56.17
CA PRO A 5 47.89 -22.83 54.71
C PRO A 5 46.74 -21.95 54.23
N VAL A 6 47.05 -21.02 53.32
CA VAL A 6 46.08 -20.22 52.59
C VAL A 6 45.42 -21.11 51.52
N ARG A 7 44.12 -21.36 51.67
CA ARG A 7 43.28 -22.00 50.60
C ARG A 7 42.82 -20.94 49.56
N LEU A 8 43.35 -21.08 48.35
CA LEU A 8 42.97 -20.33 47.20
C LEU A 8 41.59 -20.86 46.72
N VAL A 9 40.54 -20.09 46.89
CA VAL A 9 39.21 -20.40 46.34
C VAL A 9 39.15 -19.86 44.90
N LEU A 10 39.23 -20.73 43.91
CA LEU A 10 38.94 -20.40 42.51
C LEU A 10 37.41 -20.30 42.33
N LEU A 11 36.91 -19.09 42.16
CA LEU A 11 35.55 -18.86 41.68
C LEU A 11 35.51 -19.12 40.15
N PRO A 12 34.59 -19.95 39.66
CA PRO A 12 34.39 -20.09 38.22
C PRO A 12 33.71 -18.82 37.67
N LEU A 13 34.35 -18.13 36.73
CA LEU A 13 33.78 -17.06 35.95
C LEU A 13 32.74 -17.68 35.02
N LEU A 14 31.45 -17.53 35.37
CA LEU A 14 30.34 -17.89 34.48
C LEU A 14 30.25 -16.82 33.36
N ALA A 15 30.84 -17.11 32.19
CA ALA A 15 30.65 -16.31 31.01
C ALA A 15 29.20 -16.50 30.51
N VAL A 16 28.34 -15.56 30.87
CA VAL A 16 27.00 -15.46 30.26
C VAL A 16 27.18 -14.98 28.82
N LEU A 17 27.17 -15.92 27.89
CA LEU A 17 27.06 -15.63 26.48
C LEU A 17 25.67 -15.00 26.22
N PHE A 18 25.61 -13.69 26.23
CA PHE A 18 24.51 -12.96 25.62
C PHE A 18 24.57 -13.25 24.12
N THR A 19 23.82 -14.24 23.66
CA THR A 19 23.44 -14.35 22.25
C THR A 19 22.46 -13.20 21.97
N GLY A 20 23.00 -12.00 21.76
CA GLY A 20 22.25 -10.91 21.18
C GLY A 20 21.72 -11.43 19.84
N ARG A 21 20.39 -11.57 19.72
CA ARG A 21 19.76 -11.64 18.40
C ARG A 21 20.22 -10.36 17.69
N ALA A 22 21.15 -10.49 16.77
CA ALA A 22 21.41 -9.46 15.79
C ALA A 22 20.09 -9.24 15.07
N GLY A 23 19.36 -8.19 15.41
CA GLY A 23 18.22 -7.73 14.63
C GLY A 23 18.76 -7.52 13.23
N ALA A 24 18.10 -8.09 12.20
CA ALA A 24 18.48 -7.82 10.83
C ALA A 24 18.49 -6.30 10.63
N GLU A 25 19.60 -5.76 10.14
CA GLU A 25 19.70 -4.33 9.83
C GLU A 25 18.63 -3.97 8.80
N GLY A 26 18.00 -2.81 9.00
CA GLY A 26 17.05 -2.27 8.03
C GLY A 26 17.73 -1.91 6.71
N LEU A 27 16.94 -1.73 5.66
CA LEU A 27 17.44 -1.33 4.35
C LEU A 27 17.82 0.17 4.37
N GLU A 28 18.91 0.54 3.70
CA GLU A 28 19.24 1.96 3.51
C GLU A 28 18.30 2.59 2.48
N VAL A 29 17.64 3.68 2.87
CA VAL A 29 16.73 4.44 2.01
C VAL A 29 17.26 5.85 1.83
N ARG A 30 17.47 6.27 0.58
CA ARG A 30 17.92 7.61 0.22
C ARG A 30 16.81 8.42 -0.44
N THR A 31 16.88 9.72 -0.29
CA THR A 31 16.01 10.67 -0.99
C THR A 31 16.56 10.97 -2.38
N LEU A 32 15.69 10.81 -3.37
CA LEU A 32 15.92 11.22 -4.75
C LEU A 32 15.00 12.41 -5.05
N LYS A 33 15.57 13.54 -5.47
CA LYS A 33 14.80 14.72 -5.88
C LYS A 33 14.43 14.59 -7.36
N VAL A 34 13.13 14.51 -7.66
CA VAL A 34 12.62 14.55 -9.03
C VAL A 34 12.51 15.99 -9.48
N ILE A 35 13.07 16.30 -10.64
CA ILE A 35 13.09 17.65 -11.22
C ILE A 35 12.08 17.69 -12.36
N PRO A 36 10.91 18.30 -12.16
CA PRO A 36 9.92 18.46 -13.22
C PRO A 36 10.47 19.30 -14.36
N LYS A 37 9.96 19.08 -15.57
CA LYS A 37 10.23 19.99 -16.70
C LYS A 37 9.52 21.31 -16.45
N PRO A 38 10.12 22.43 -16.81
CA PRO A 38 9.41 23.71 -16.86
C PRO A 38 8.30 23.60 -17.92
N GLU A 39 7.07 23.46 -17.49
CA GLU A 39 5.93 23.57 -18.40
C GLU A 39 5.49 25.03 -18.45
N ALA A 40 5.52 25.62 -19.65
CA ALA A 40 5.25 27.02 -19.87
C ALA A 40 3.78 27.43 -19.55
N GLU A 41 2.87 26.47 -19.39
CA GLU A 41 1.42 26.69 -19.27
C GLU A 41 0.73 25.84 -18.16
N SER A 42 1.48 25.31 -17.18
CA SER A 42 0.83 24.56 -16.10
C SER A 42 0.05 25.52 -15.20
N VAL A 43 -1.24 25.28 -15.05
CA VAL A 43 -2.13 26.01 -14.13
C VAL A 43 -1.69 25.79 -12.68
N PHE A 44 -1.09 24.63 -12.39
CA PHE A 44 -0.58 24.27 -11.08
C PHE A 44 0.92 23.98 -11.18
N PRO A 45 1.77 24.85 -10.60
CA PRO A 45 3.22 24.61 -10.61
C PRO A 45 3.54 23.34 -9.83
N VAL A 46 4.41 22.52 -10.38
CA VAL A 46 4.94 21.37 -9.68
C VAL A 46 6.04 21.83 -8.72
N GLY A 47 5.84 21.57 -7.43
CA GLY A 47 6.76 21.91 -6.36
C GLY A 47 7.85 20.85 -6.15
N ASP A 48 8.18 20.59 -4.89
CA ASP A 48 9.20 19.62 -4.52
C ASP A 48 8.65 18.18 -4.63
N LEU A 49 9.26 17.38 -5.51
CA LEU A 49 8.96 15.97 -5.66
C LEU A 49 10.12 15.12 -5.16
N GLN A 50 9.85 14.34 -4.10
CA GLN A 50 10.82 13.42 -3.52
C GLN A 50 10.40 11.98 -3.79
N MET A 51 11.38 11.13 -4.09
CA MET A 51 11.21 9.70 -4.28
C MET A 51 12.16 8.93 -3.38
N ALA A 52 11.69 7.86 -2.76
CA ALA A 52 12.51 6.95 -1.99
C ALA A 52 13.29 6.01 -2.90
N LEU A 53 14.56 5.77 -2.59
CA LEU A 53 15.42 4.83 -3.29
C LEU A 53 16.13 3.93 -2.27
N VAL A 54 15.90 2.63 -2.36
CA VAL A 54 16.62 1.63 -1.60
C VAL A 54 17.98 1.38 -2.25
N THR A 55 19.06 1.59 -1.50
CA THR A 55 20.44 1.52 -2.01
C THR A 55 21.26 0.39 -1.38
N HIS A 56 20.77 -0.25 -0.32
CA HIS A 56 21.45 -1.34 0.37
C HIS A 56 20.52 -2.57 0.45
N GLY A 57 21.12 -3.76 0.40
CA GLY A 57 20.45 -5.05 0.33
C GLY A 57 20.97 -5.86 -0.85
N THR A 58 20.39 -7.02 -1.12
CA THR A 58 20.73 -7.74 -2.37
C THR A 58 20.25 -6.95 -3.58
N PRO A 59 20.98 -6.97 -4.71
CA PRO A 59 20.58 -6.24 -5.91
C PRO A 59 19.14 -6.55 -6.36
N GLU A 60 18.71 -7.79 -6.20
CA GLU A 60 17.37 -8.23 -6.60
C GLU A 60 16.28 -7.63 -5.69
N VAL A 61 16.47 -7.66 -4.37
CA VAL A 61 15.54 -7.07 -3.39
C VAL A 61 15.41 -5.56 -3.64
N GLY A 62 16.54 -4.86 -3.78
CA GLY A 62 16.55 -3.43 -4.07
C GLY A 62 15.84 -3.10 -5.39
N ALA A 63 16.10 -3.88 -6.46
CA ALA A 63 15.43 -3.69 -7.75
C ALA A 63 13.92 -3.91 -7.68
N ASN A 64 13.45 -4.94 -6.95
CA ASN A 64 12.02 -5.20 -6.80
C ASN A 64 11.31 -4.08 -6.04
N ILE A 65 11.89 -3.61 -4.93
CA ILE A 65 11.32 -2.51 -4.14
C ILE A 65 11.29 -1.22 -4.97
N ASN A 66 12.42 -0.86 -5.57
CA ASN A 66 12.54 0.39 -6.32
C ASN A 66 11.61 0.40 -7.55
N ASP A 67 11.58 -0.67 -8.34
CA ASP A 67 10.65 -0.75 -9.48
C ASP A 67 9.19 -0.73 -9.02
N GLY A 68 8.84 -1.40 -7.92
CA GLY A 68 7.50 -1.33 -7.33
C GLY A 68 7.10 0.10 -6.95
N LEU A 69 8.00 0.85 -6.33
CA LEU A 69 7.79 2.25 -5.99
C LEU A 69 7.68 3.14 -7.22
N PHE A 70 8.58 2.99 -8.19
CA PHE A 70 8.58 3.81 -9.40
C PHE A 70 7.38 3.52 -10.30
N ILE A 71 6.99 2.25 -10.46
CA ILE A 71 5.78 1.89 -11.22
C ILE A 71 4.55 2.45 -10.52
N GLY A 72 4.42 2.26 -9.21
CA GLY A 72 3.27 2.72 -8.45
C GLY A 72 3.13 4.24 -8.35
N ARG A 73 4.24 4.99 -8.48
CA ARG A 73 4.22 6.45 -8.37
C ARG A 73 4.29 7.19 -9.70
N PHE A 74 4.98 6.62 -10.69
CA PHE A 74 5.32 7.34 -11.92
C PHE A 74 5.09 6.53 -13.20
N LYS A 75 4.49 5.34 -13.12
CA LYS A 75 4.35 4.40 -14.24
C LYS A 75 5.69 4.20 -15.01
N ALA A 76 6.79 4.10 -14.29
CA ALA A 76 8.13 3.99 -14.84
C ALA A 76 8.98 2.95 -14.11
N LEU A 77 10.02 2.43 -14.74
CA LEU A 77 11.04 1.64 -14.05
C LEU A 77 12.07 2.55 -13.39
N THR A 78 12.69 2.07 -12.31
CA THR A 78 13.82 2.74 -11.65
C THR A 78 14.91 3.07 -12.65
N PRO A 79 15.40 4.32 -12.75
CA PRO A 79 16.44 4.69 -13.69
C PRO A 79 17.71 3.83 -13.54
N THR A 80 18.34 3.48 -14.65
CA THR A 80 19.59 2.68 -14.65
C THR A 80 20.78 3.42 -14.05
N LYS A 81 20.76 4.74 -14.11
CA LYS A 81 21.75 5.62 -13.47
C LYS A 81 21.00 6.57 -12.55
N VAL A 82 21.20 6.41 -11.28
CA VAL A 82 20.54 7.24 -10.28
C VAL A 82 21.53 8.26 -9.74
N ALA A 83 21.28 9.53 -10.06
CA ALA A 83 21.92 10.66 -9.41
C ALA A 83 20.98 11.18 -8.30
N ALA A 84 21.49 12.01 -7.39
CA ALA A 84 20.65 12.62 -6.33
C ALA A 84 19.49 13.46 -6.90
N ARG A 85 19.57 13.84 -8.16
CA ARG A 85 18.56 14.59 -8.93
C ARG A 85 18.17 13.78 -10.16
N LEU A 86 16.89 13.55 -10.34
CA LEU A 86 16.33 12.81 -11.45
C LEU A 86 15.47 13.75 -12.32
N PRO A 87 15.85 13.97 -13.59
CA PRO A 87 14.94 14.62 -14.55
C PRO A 87 13.66 13.81 -14.71
N ALA A 88 12.52 14.49 -14.84
CA ALA A 88 11.22 13.86 -14.97
C ALA A 88 10.95 13.21 -16.35
N ASP A 89 11.97 13.07 -17.19
CA ASP A 89 11.83 12.47 -18.53
C ASP A 89 11.30 11.02 -18.44
N GLY A 90 10.12 10.79 -19.02
CA GLY A 90 9.48 9.47 -19.02
C GLY A 90 8.80 9.08 -17.70
N LEU A 91 8.64 10.01 -16.76
CA LEU A 91 7.83 9.84 -15.56
C LEU A 91 6.43 10.41 -15.79
N ASP A 92 5.40 9.69 -15.35
CA ASP A 92 4.04 10.21 -15.30
C ASP A 92 3.87 11.04 -14.02
N LEU A 93 3.83 12.37 -14.18
CA LEU A 93 3.59 13.32 -13.10
C LEU A 93 2.19 13.92 -13.14
N SER A 94 1.27 13.34 -13.92
CA SER A 94 -0.07 13.88 -14.12
C SER A 94 -0.80 14.10 -12.81
N GLY A 95 -1.27 15.33 -12.59
CA GLY A 95 -2.00 15.73 -11.40
C GLY A 95 -1.16 15.79 -10.12
N LEU A 96 0.17 15.65 -10.17
CA LEU A 96 1.04 15.69 -9.01
C LEU A 96 1.64 17.08 -8.84
N SER A 97 1.38 17.76 -7.71
CA SER A 97 1.96 19.08 -7.40
C SER A 97 3.10 18.99 -6.39
N GLU A 98 2.93 18.20 -5.32
CA GLU A 98 3.98 17.99 -4.32
C GLU A 98 4.04 16.53 -3.88
N GLN A 99 5.22 16.04 -3.53
CA GLN A 99 5.42 14.72 -2.95
C GLN A 99 6.62 14.71 -2.02
N SER A 100 6.38 14.30 -0.79
CA SER A 100 7.43 13.93 0.16
C SER A 100 7.24 12.47 0.62
N PHE A 101 8.21 11.91 1.33
CA PHE A 101 8.05 10.59 1.91
C PHE A 101 8.68 10.49 3.29
N SER A 102 8.22 9.50 4.05
CA SER A 102 8.78 9.08 5.32
C SER A 102 8.91 7.56 5.37
N VAL A 103 9.94 7.07 6.06
CA VAL A 103 10.11 5.65 6.36
C VAL A 103 9.48 5.40 7.72
N THR A 104 8.30 4.75 7.75
CA THR A 104 7.53 4.53 8.99
C THR A 104 7.84 3.18 9.65
N ARG A 105 8.44 2.26 8.91
CA ARG A 105 8.97 0.98 9.41
C ARG A 105 10.18 0.54 8.60
N ASN A 106 11.22 0.05 9.29
CA ASN A 106 12.41 -0.52 8.67
C ASN A 106 13.13 -1.40 9.71
N ASP A 107 12.60 -2.58 9.97
CA ASP A 107 12.99 -3.45 11.09
C ASP A 107 13.69 -4.73 10.63
N GLY A 108 14.18 -4.76 9.39
CA GLY A 108 14.82 -5.93 8.78
C GLY A 108 13.84 -7.04 8.36
N ARG A 109 12.54 -6.90 8.64
CA ARG A 109 11.46 -7.78 8.15
C ARG A 109 10.59 -7.06 7.16
N LEU A 110 10.19 -5.84 7.50
CA LEU A 110 9.37 -4.98 6.66
C LEU A 110 10.06 -3.63 6.48
N LEU A 111 9.91 -3.09 5.27
CA LEU A 111 10.15 -1.70 4.94
C LEU A 111 8.81 -1.08 4.56
N THR A 112 8.37 -0.04 5.29
CA THR A 112 7.19 0.75 4.93
C THR A 112 7.62 2.17 4.60
N ILE A 113 7.26 2.61 3.40
CA ILE A 113 7.50 3.96 2.89
C ILE A 113 6.13 4.60 2.67
N ARG A 114 5.86 5.69 3.37
CA ARG A 114 4.65 6.49 3.21
C ARG A 114 4.99 7.76 2.42
N PHE A 115 4.28 7.99 1.34
CA PHE A 115 4.30 9.22 0.58
C PHE A 115 3.15 10.10 1.04
N ASP A 116 3.46 11.37 1.32
CA ASP A 116 2.49 12.43 1.51
C ASP A 116 2.49 13.27 0.23
N VAL A 117 1.32 13.39 -0.38
CA VAL A 117 1.14 13.85 -1.76
C VAL A 117 0.11 14.94 -1.81
N GLU A 118 0.36 15.99 -2.57
CA GLU A 118 -0.65 16.91 -3.05
C GLU A 118 -0.88 16.66 -4.55
N GLY A 119 -2.13 16.35 -4.88
CA GLY A 119 -2.57 16.17 -6.25
C GLY A 119 -3.54 17.27 -6.65
N CYS A 120 -3.34 17.85 -7.84
CA CYS A 120 -4.17 18.91 -8.37
C CYS A 120 -4.78 18.51 -9.72
N GLY A 121 -6.08 18.79 -9.89
CA GLY A 121 -6.84 18.63 -11.10
C GLY A 121 -7.85 19.77 -11.19
N ALA A 122 -9.17 19.50 -11.16
CA ALA A 122 -10.17 20.53 -10.99
C ALA A 122 -10.04 21.29 -9.63
N TYR A 123 -9.44 20.62 -8.65
CA TYR A 123 -9.08 21.15 -7.33
C TYR A 123 -7.85 20.37 -6.80
N CYS A 124 -7.19 20.92 -5.78
CA CYS A 124 -6.08 20.24 -5.12
C CYS A 124 -6.57 19.46 -3.90
N GLU A 125 -6.01 18.27 -3.69
CA GLU A 125 -6.28 17.44 -2.52
C GLU A 125 -4.99 16.78 -2.01
N SER A 126 -4.77 16.86 -0.69
CA SER A 126 -3.69 16.16 -0.01
C SER A 126 -4.14 14.75 0.38
N TYR A 127 -3.30 13.77 0.08
CA TYR A 127 -3.51 12.38 0.47
C TYR A 127 -2.18 11.70 0.79
N SER A 128 -2.25 10.55 1.45
CA SER A 128 -1.06 9.73 1.66
C SER A 128 -1.26 8.33 1.10
N VAL A 129 -0.18 7.72 0.63
CA VAL A 129 -0.14 6.32 0.17
C VAL A 129 1.07 5.63 0.78
N ALA A 130 0.88 4.43 1.34
CA ALA A 130 1.96 3.63 1.92
C ALA A 130 2.23 2.38 1.09
N TYR A 131 3.51 2.10 0.89
CA TYR A 131 4.00 0.87 0.28
C TYR A 131 4.78 0.10 1.34
N THR A 132 4.44 -1.14 1.56
CA THR A 132 5.13 -2.02 2.50
C THR A 132 5.74 -3.18 1.76
N PHE A 133 6.99 -3.51 2.06
CA PHE A 133 7.75 -4.56 1.39
C PHE A 133 8.31 -5.56 2.40
N ASP A 134 8.26 -6.85 2.06
CA ASP A 134 9.01 -7.91 2.71
C ASP A 134 10.50 -7.76 2.32
N THR A 135 11.34 -7.39 3.29
CA THR A 135 12.76 -7.07 3.05
C THR A 135 13.61 -8.27 2.61
N ARG A 136 13.10 -9.51 2.76
CA ARG A 136 13.79 -10.72 2.31
C ARG A 136 13.73 -10.92 0.81
N THR A 137 12.67 -10.43 0.17
CA THR A 137 12.38 -10.71 -1.25
C THR A 137 12.19 -9.46 -2.08
N GLY A 138 11.94 -8.31 -1.45
CA GLY A 138 11.48 -7.10 -2.12
C GLY A 138 10.02 -7.17 -2.59
N ARG A 139 9.28 -8.19 -2.14
CA ARG A 139 7.87 -8.38 -2.46
C ARG A 139 7.01 -7.31 -1.77
N GLN A 140 6.11 -6.68 -2.50
CA GLN A 140 5.11 -5.79 -1.89
C GLN A 140 4.14 -6.61 -1.04
N VAL A 141 3.82 -6.11 0.14
CA VAL A 141 2.92 -6.76 1.09
C VAL A 141 1.49 -6.28 0.84
N ASN A 142 0.65 -7.17 0.32
CA ASN A 142 -0.76 -6.90 0.11
C ASN A 142 -1.59 -7.35 1.32
N PRO A 143 -2.50 -6.51 1.85
CA PRO A 143 -3.34 -6.88 2.98
C PRO A 143 -4.11 -8.19 2.77
N GLY A 144 -4.61 -8.45 1.55
CA GLY A 144 -5.32 -9.69 1.21
C GLY A 144 -4.52 -10.98 1.43
N GLU A 145 -3.18 -10.91 1.40
CA GLU A 145 -2.31 -12.08 1.64
C GLU A 145 -1.98 -12.28 3.13
N LEU A 146 -2.11 -11.21 3.92
CA LEU A 146 -1.77 -11.22 5.35
C LEU A 146 -2.83 -11.89 6.21
N PHE A 147 -4.10 -11.77 5.83
CA PHE A 147 -5.22 -12.16 6.65
C PHE A 147 -5.98 -13.35 6.09
N THR A 148 -6.44 -14.21 7.00
CA THR A 148 -7.36 -15.29 6.62
C THR A 148 -8.73 -14.71 6.22
N PRO A 149 -9.55 -15.41 5.42
CA PRO A 149 -10.90 -14.93 5.09
C PRO A 149 -11.76 -14.63 6.33
N ALA A 150 -11.62 -15.41 7.40
CA ALA A 150 -12.28 -15.13 8.68
C ALA A 150 -11.70 -13.88 9.36
N GLY A 151 -10.38 -13.69 9.27
CA GLY A 151 -9.69 -12.51 9.77
C GLY A 151 -10.14 -11.23 9.06
N VAL A 152 -10.25 -11.26 7.72
CA VAL A 152 -10.79 -10.14 6.95
C VAL A 152 -12.18 -9.76 7.46
N ARG A 153 -13.11 -10.72 7.51
CA ARG A 153 -14.48 -10.46 8.00
C ARG A 153 -14.51 -9.87 9.41
N ALA A 154 -13.70 -10.38 10.33
CA ALA A 154 -13.65 -9.87 11.70
C ALA A 154 -13.17 -8.41 11.77
N LEU A 155 -12.15 -8.06 10.99
CA LEU A 155 -11.58 -6.71 10.95
C LEU A 155 -12.51 -5.72 10.22
N VAL A 156 -13.14 -6.14 9.14
CA VAL A 156 -14.16 -5.36 8.43
C VAL A 156 -15.34 -5.04 9.35
N LEU A 157 -15.87 -6.03 10.07
CA LEU A 157 -16.94 -5.81 11.06
C LEU A 157 -16.51 -4.89 12.21
N ARG A 158 -15.25 -4.93 12.62
CA ARG A 158 -14.72 -4.01 13.64
C ARG A 158 -14.71 -2.57 13.10
N MET A 159 -14.26 -2.36 11.86
CA MET A 159 -14.30 -1.06 11.20
C MET A 159 -15.74 -0.55 11.04
N HIS A 160 -16.64 -1.40 10.58
CA HIS A 160 -18.06 -1.05 10.45
C HIS A 160 -18.67 -0.59 11.78
N LYS A 161 -18.42 -1.32 12.87
CA LYS A 161 -18.87 -0.92 14.21
C LYS A 161 -18.30 0.43 14.65
N GLU A 162 -17.06 0.71 14.33
CA GLU A 162 -16.43 1.99 14.66
C GLU A 162 -17.03 3.14 13.85
N LYS A 163 -17.28 2.95 12.56
CA LYS A 163 -18.03 3.93 11.74
C LYS A 163 -19.41 4.22 12.32
N LEU A 164 -20.18 3.19 12.65
CA LEU A 164 -21.50 3.33 13.28
C LEU A 164 -21.41 4.13 14.59
N ARG A 165 -20.43 3.82 15.43
CA ARG A 165 -20.23 4.52 16.70
C ARG A 165 -19.98 6.02 16.49
N LEU A 166 -19.04 6.35 15.59
CA LEU A 166 -18.64 7.73 15.32
C LEU A 166 -19.79 8.57 14.73
N TYR A 167 -20.49 8.05 13.72
CA TYR A 167 -21.62 8.77 13.12
C TYR A 167 -22.79 8.92 14.11
N ARG A 168 -23.10 7.91 14.92
CA ARG A 168 -24.13 8.02 15.97
C ARG A 168 -23.77 9.06 17.03
N GLU A 169 -22.53 9.11 17.47
CA GLU A 169 -22.05 10.12 18.40
C GLU A 169 -22.13 11.52 17.81
N GLN A 170 -21.78 11.67 16.52
CA GLN A 170 -21.84 12.95 15.84
C GLN A 170 -23.28 13.44 15.65
N VAL A 171 -24.19 12.58 15.20
CA VAL A 171 -25.62 12.89 15.09
C VAL A 171 -26.19 13.31 16.46
N ALA A 172 -25.94 12.51 17.50
CA ALA A 172 -26.40 12.82 18.86
C ALA A 172 -25.82 14.12 19.42
N ARG A 173 -24.60 14.51 18.99
CA ARG A 173 -23.99 15.81 19.33
C ARG A 173 -24.79 16.96 18.73
N TYR A 174 -25.05 16.94 17.42
CA TYR A 174 -25.79 18.00 16.75
C TYR A 174 -27.25 18.09 17.23
N GLU A 175 -27.90 16.97 17.48
CA GLU A 175 -29.25 16.98 18.07
C GLU A 175 -29.30 17.63 19.45
N ARG A 176 -28.24 17.52 20.25
CA ARG A 176 -28.14 18.23 21.53
C ARG A 176 -27.86 19.71 21.34
N GLU A 177 -26.99 20.10 20.41
CA GLU A 177 -26.63 21.47 20.12
C GLU A 177 -27.81 22.28 19.54
N LEU A 178 -28.67 21.64 18.77
CA LEU A 178 -29.89 22.24 18.19
C LEU A 178 -31.04 22.38 19.21
N LYS A 179 -30.98 21.69 20.37
CA LYS A 179 -32.03 21.87 21.40
C LYS A 179 -31.94 23.28 22.00
N PRO A 180 -33.09 24.01 22.06
CA PRO A 180 -33.10 25.33 22.64
C PRO A 180 -32.54 25.33 24.06
N SER A 181 -31.47 26.07 24.28
CA SER A 181 -30.97 26.32 25.64
C SER A 181 -31.61 27.59 26.16
N SER A 182 -32.19 27.57 27.37
CA SER A 182 -32.88 28.68 27.98
C SER A 182 -32.03 29.94 28.21
N LYS A 183 -30.75 29.94 27.83
CA LYS A 183 -29.79 31.02 28.13
C LYS A 183 -29.22 31.78 26.96
N LYS A 184 -29.29 31.27 25.73
CA LYS A 184 -28.86 31.96 24.48
C LYS A 184 -29.55 31.35 23.28
N THR A 185 -30.19 32.16 22.46
CA THR A 185 -30.63 31.77 21.12
C THR A 185 -29.38 31.86 20.22
N PRO A 186 -28.95 30.78 19.55
CA PRO A 186 -27.88 30.85 18.56
C PRO A 186 -28.23 31.82 17.43
N ALA A 187 -27.23 32.40 16.78
CA ALA A 187 -27.45 33.17 15.56
C ALA A 187 -28.07 32.26 14.47
N SER A 188 -28.92 32.82 13.59
CA SER A 188 -29.62 32.07 12.52
C SER A 188 -28.66 31.24 11.69
N ASP A 189 -27.56 31.84 11.24
CA ASP A 189 -26.52 31.18 10.41
C ASP A 189 -25.84 29.99 11.11
N THR A 190 -25.74 30.05 12.46
CA THR A 190 -25.22 28.95 13.27
C THR A 190 -26.20 27.77 13.32
N VAL A 191 -27.50 28.05 13.41
CA VAL A 191 -28.55 27.02 13.41
C VAL A 191 -28.62 26.32 12.05
N GLU A 192 -28.66 27.09 10.97
CA GLU A 192 -28.68 26.56 9.59
C GLU A 192 -27.47 25.65 9.31
N ASN A 193 -26.26 26.08 9.68
CA ASN A 193 -25.05 25.26 9.52
C ASN A 193 -25.11 23.96 10.36
N LEU A 194 -25.66 24.00 11.57
CA LEU A 194 -25.84 22.79 12.41
C LEU A 194 -26.88 21.83 11.83
N GLU A 195 -27.98 22.36 11.23
CA GLU A 195 -29.00 21.55 10.55
C GLU A 195 -28.44 20.87 9.33
N GLU A 196 -27.66 21.56 8.49
CA GLU A 196 -26.99 20.96 7.33
C GLU A 196 -26.02 19.86 7.73
N ARG A 197 -25.19 20.10 8.75
CA ARG A 197 -24.27 19.08 9.30
C ARG A 197 -25.01 17.88 9.87
N LEU A 198 -26.10 18.11 10.59
CA LEU A 198 -26.96 17.03 11.12
C LEU A 198 -27.56 16.20 10.00
N ALA A 199 -28.12 16.85 8.97
CA ALA A 199 -28.72 16.17 7.82
C ALA A 199 -27.67 15.31 7.09
N PHE A 200 -26.50 15.86 6.81
CA PHE A 200 -25.39 15.14 6.16
C PHE A 200 -24.92 13.93 6.98
N ASN A 201 -24.67 14.11 8.30
CA ASN A 201 -24.18 13.01 9.14
C ASN A 201 -25.25 11.92 9.36
N ARG A 202 -26.56 12.26 9.29
CA ARG A 202 -27.65 11.26 9.29
C ARG A 202 -27.63 10.44 8.00
N GLU A 203 -27.48 11.08 6.84
CA GLU A 203 -27.37 10.38 5.56
C GLU A 203 -26.17 9.41 5.57
N CYS A 204 -25.01 9.84 6.07
CA CYS A 204 -23.84 8.97 6.22
C CYS A 204 -24.11 7.81 7.18
N LEU A 205 -24.79 8.04 8.30
CA LEU A 205 -25.17 6.99 9.25
C LEU A 205 -26.10 5.95 8.60
N GLU A 206 -27.14 6.41 7.90
CA GLU A 206 -28.07 5.56 7.16
C GLU A 206 -27.34 4.72 6.11
N GLY A 207 -26.40 5.30 5.36
CA GLY A 207 -25.56 4.58 4.42
C GLY A 207 -24.70 3.50 5.06
N VAL A 208 -24.11 3.79 6.24
CA VAL A 208 -23.34 2.78 6.99
C VAL A 208 -24.26 1.67 7.50
N GLU A 209 -25.46 1.99 7.99
CA GLU A 209 -26.44 1.00 8.49
C GLU A 209 -26.97 0.11 7.36
N ALA A 210 -27.25 0.68 6.17
CA ALA A 210 -27.72 -0.06 5.00
C ALA A 210 -26.70 -1.09 4.50
N ASN A 211 -25.42 -0.81 4.62
CA ASN A 211 -24.34 -1.70 4.17
C ASN A 211 -23.98 -2.83 5.17
N ALA A 212 -24.69 -2.95 6.28
CA ALA A 212 -24.35 -3.89 7.36
C ALA A 212 -24.30 -5.36 6.92
N GLU A 213 -25.14 -5.80 5.99
CA GLU A 213 -25.13 -7.19 5.50
C GLU A 213 -23.99 -7.47 4.54
N GLU A 214 -23.70 -6.53 3.64
CA GLU A 214 -22.53 -6.61 2.76
C GLU A 214 -21.24 -6.70 3.60
N GLU A 215 -21.09 -5.85 4.61
CA GLU A 215 -19.93 -5.82 5.50
C GLU A 215 -19.76 -7.14 6.31
N ARG A 216 -20.84 -7.86 6.63
CA ARG A 216 -20.76 -9.17 7.28
C ARG A 216 -20.23 -10.28 6.41
N THR A 217 -20.50 -10.21 5.12
CA THR A 217 -20.16 -11.27 4.15
C THR A 217 -18.86 -10.96 3.40
N ARG A 218 -18.41 -9.73 3.44
CA ARG A 218 -17.24 -9.24 2.72
C ARG A 218 -15.96 -9.99 3.10
N SER A 219 -15.26 -10.48 2.09
CA SER A 219 -14.02 -11.26 2.22
C SER A 219 -12.75 -10.53 1.75
N TYR A 220 -12.84 -9.23 1.52
CA TYR A 220 -11.75 -8.37 1.05
C TYR A 220 -11.80 -7.02 1.79
N PHE A 221 -10.69 -6.26 1.72
CA PHE A 221 -10.60 -4.92 2.28
C PHE A 221 -10.91 -3.85 1.21
N HIS A 222 -11.71 -2.87 1.60
CA HIS A 222 -11.80 -1.57 0.93
C HIS A 222 -10.87 -0.56 1.57
N GLU A 223 -10.53 -0.85 2.82
CA GLU A 223 -9.75 0.00 3.69
C GLU A 223 -8.29 -0.06 3.28
N ARG A 224 -7.65 1.09 3.37
CA ARG A 224 -6.20 1.18 3.23
C ARG A 224 -5.54 0.69 4.50
N TRP A 225 -4.37 0.09 4.35
CA TRP A 225 -3.56 -0.37 5.44
C TRP A 225 -2.21 0.35 5.47
N GLU A 226 -1.77 0.70 6.67
CA GLU A 226 -0.44 1.20 6.97
C GLU A 226 0.16 0.32 8.07
N PHE A 227 1.39 -0.18 7.83
CA PHE A 227 2.11 -1.02 8.77
C PHE A 227 3.34 -0.25 9.25
N ASP A 228 3.23 0.43 10.38
CA ASP A 228 4.35 1.15 10.98
C ASP A 228 5.14 0.30 11.99
N GLY A 229 6.13 0.90 12.68
CA GLY A 229 6.96 0.17 13.63
C GLY A 229 6.23 -0.29 14.89
N ALA A 230 5.17 0.39 15.30
CA ALA A 230 4.45 0.15 16.55
C ALA A 230 3.12 -0.61 16.36
N GLU A 231 2.38 -0.28 15.31
CA GLU A 231 1.03 -0.77 15.08
C GLU A 231 0.68 -0.86 13.59
N ALA A 232 -0.38 -1.57 13.28
CA ALA A 232 -1.03 -1.51 11.98
C ALA A 232 -2.24 -0.58 12.05
N ARG A 233 -2.46 0.22 11.01
CA ARG A 233 -3.64 1.07 10.87
C ARG A 233 -4.48 0.62 9.69
N MET A 234 -5.76 0.38 9.97
CA MET A 234 -6.78 0.14 8.97
C MET A 234 -7.58 1.44 8.81
N ILE A 235 -7.61 2.01 7.59
CA ILE A 235 -8.14 3.35 7.33
C ILE A 235 -9.26 3.25 6.31
N ALA A 236 -10.47 3.56 6.73
CA ALA A 236 -11.63 3.67 5.85
C ALA A 236 -11.76 5.08 5.26
N GLY A 237 -12.26 5.16 4.04
CA GLY A 237 -12.60 6.43 3.40
C GLY A 237 -13.69 7.18 4.14
N ARG A 238 -13.72 8.49 3.93
CA ARG A 238 -14.80 9.38 4.41
C ARG A 238 -16.10 9.11 3.66
N CYS A 239 -17.23 9.51 4.26
CA CYS A 239 -18.54 9.50 3.61
C CYS A 239 -18.66 10.63 2.57
N SER A 240 -18.11 11.80 2.90
CA SER A 240 -18.18 12.99 2.04
C SER A 240 -17.40 12.84 0.74
N ASN A 241 -17.95 13.44 -0.31
CA ASN A 241 -17.17 13.83 -1.49
C ASN A 241 -16.40 15.13 -1.21
N HIS A 242 -15.73 15.66 -2.25
CA HIS A 242 -14.97 16.89 -2.09
C HIS A 242 -15.84 18.10 -1.73
N ALA A 243 -17.02 18.25 -2.36
CA ALA A 243 -17.89 19.39 -2.14
C ALA A 243 -18.53 19.43 -0.76
N SER A 244 -18.87 18.26 -0.19
CA SER A 244 -19.49 18.13 1.13
C SER A 244 -18.51 17.91 2.28
N ARG A 245 -17.19 17.99 2.03
CA ARG A 245 -16.17 17.71 3.02
C ARG A 245 -16.27 18.55 4.30
N ALA A 246 -16.68 19.82 4.17
CA ALA A 246 -16.84 20.72 5.31
C ALA A 246 -17.97 20.29 6.27
N LEU A 247 -18.88 19.41 5.84
CA LEU A 247 -20.00 18.90 6.62
C LEU A 247 -19.68 17.57 7.31
N ASP A 248 -18.58 16.89 6.92
CA ASP A 248 -18.19 15.57 7.42
C ASP A 248 -17.17 15.69 8.55
N ASP A 249 -17.66 15.81 9.77
CA ASP A 249 -16.78 15.90 10.94
C ASP A 249 -16.23 14.55 11.40
N VAL A 250 -16.73 13.43 10.88
CA VAL A 250 -16.17 12.10 11.11
C VAL A 250 -14.94 11.88 10.24
N ASP A 251 -14.98 12.34 8.99
CA ASP A 251 -13.91 12.21 7.99
C ASP A 251 -13.46 10.74 7.82
N LYS A 252 -12.16 10.50 7.68
CA LYS A 252 -11.57 9.16 7.56
C LYS A 252 -11.56 8.45 8.92
N VAL A 253 -12.12 7.24 8.97
CA VAL A 253 -12.10 6.43 10.18
C VAL A 253 -10.86 5.56 10.21
N SER A 254 -10.09 5.61 11.30
CA SER A 254 -8.86 4.85 11.48
C SER A 254 -8.93 3.95 12.71
N LEU A 255 -8.60 2.67 12.53
CA LEU A 255 -8.39 1.71 13.62
C LEU A 255 -6.90 1.46 13.80
N ALA A 256 -6.38 1.81 14.97
CA ALA A 256 -5.05 1.39 15.42
C ALA A 256 -5.13 -0.02 16.02
N LEU A 257 -4.28 -0.92 15.54
CA LEU A 257 -4.30 -2.34 15.84
C LEU A 257 -2.89 -2.80 16.22
N SER A 258 -2.69 -3.22 17.46
CA SER A 258 -1.41 -3.83 17.84
C SER A 258 -1.18 -5.11 17.04
N TYR A 259 0.06 -5.41 16.69
CA TYR A 259 0.40 -6.63 15.94
C TYR A 259 -0.04 -7.90 16.67
N ASP A 260 0.03 -7.93 18.00
CA ASP A 260 -0.47 -9.06 18.79
C ASP A 260 -1.99 -9.24 18.67
N SER A 261 -2.76 -8.16 18.59
CA SER A 261 -4.21 -8.24 18.38
C SER A 261 -4.60 -8.78 17.02
N LEU A 262 -3.71 -8.67 16.03
CA LEU A 262 -3.92 -9.20 14.68
C LEU A 262 -3.63 -10.71 14.57
N ARG A 263 -2.83 -11.29 15.50
CA ARG A 263 -2.37 -12.68 15.48
C ARG A 263 -3.43 -13.73 15.12
N PRO A 264 -4.65 -13.72 15.69
CA PRO A 264 -5.68 -14.72 15.38
C PRO A 264 -6.25 -14.57 13.96
N HIS A 265 -6.03 -13.43 13.30
CA HIS A 265 -6.55 -13.10 11.99
C HIS A 265 -5.57 -13.39 10.85
N LEU A 266 -4.28 -13.64 11.17
CA LEU A 266 -3.20 -13.73 10.21
C LEU A 266 -3.09 -15.10 9.54
N THR A 267 -2.73 -15.09 8.25
CA THR A 267 -2.21 -16.26 7.54
C THR A 267 -0.82 -16.65 8.06
N ALA A 268 -0.29 -17.80 7.63
CA ALA A 268 1.10 -18.16 7.93
C ALA A 268 2.10 -17.12 7.39
N TYR A 269 1.84 -16.55 6.21
CA TYR A 269 2.63 -15.45 5.65
C TYR A 269 2.52 -14.19 6.51
N GLY A 270 1.31 -13.80 6.89
CA GLY A 270 1.07 -12.64 7.76
C GLY A 270 1.78 -12.76 9.11
N LYS A 271 1.76 -13.95 9.75
CA LYS A 271 2.50 -14.20 11.00
C LYS A 271 4.00 -14.02 10.81
N ARG A 272 4.54 -14.53 9.70
CA ARG A 272 5.97 -14.40 9.42
C ARG A 272 6.39 -12.93 9.26
N VAL A 273 5.69 -12.17 8.41
CA VAL A 273 6.13 -10.79 8.09
C VAL A 273 5.80 -9.80 9.19
N LEU A 274 4.64 -9.91 9.85
CA LEU A 274 4.22 -8.96 10.89
C LEU A 274 4.79 -9.31 12.26
N LEU A 275 4.84 -10.60 12.64
CA LEU A 275 5.22 -11.06 13.98
C LEU A 275 6.62 -11.70 14.02
N GLY A 276 7.20 -12.05 12.86
CA GLY A 276 8.46 -12.80 12.80
C GLY A 276 8.31 -14.28 13.14
N GLU A 277 7.09 -14.85 12.96
CA GLU A 277 6.76 -16.21 13.37
C GLU A 277 6.53 -17.14 12.17
N GLY A 278 7.13 -18.32 12.21
CA GLY A 278 6.94 -19.34 11.18
C GLY A 278 7.66 -19.05 9.86
N GLN A 279 7.31 -19.83 8.81
CA GLN A 279 7.97 -19.82 7.49
C GLN A 279 6.97 -19.62 6.33
N GLY A 280 5.82 -19.02 6.58
CA GLY A 280 4.81 -18.79 5.56
C GLY A 280 5.33 -17.96 4.38
N VAL A 281 4.93 -18.34 3.17
CA VAL A 281 5.24 -17.62 1.92
C VAL A 281 3.97 -17.24 1.20
N SER A 282 3.99 -16.09 0.53
CA SER A 282 2.91 -15.70 -0.36
C SER A 282 3.10 -16.29 -1.76
N GLY A 283 2.01 -16.41 -2.50
CA GLY A 283 2.00 -16.95 -3.86
C GLY A 283 1.27 -16.05 -4.87
N ASP A 284 0.72 -14.94 -4.44
CA ASP A 284 0.00 -14.02 -5.33
C ASP A 284 0.94 -13.34 -6.32
N VAL A 285 0.44 -13.04 -7.50
CA VAL A 285 1.17 -12.34 -8.57
C VAL A 285 0.70 -10.89 -8.72
N PHE A 286 -0.49 -10.56 -8.22
CA PHE A 286 -1.06 -9.23 -8.34
C PHE A 286 -0.43 -8.25 -7.32
N GLY A 287 -0.24 -7.00 -7.74
CA GLY A 287 0.47 -5.99 -6.95
C GLY A 287 1.96 -6.29 -6.77
N GLN A 288 2.55 -7.14 -7.60
CA GLN A 288 3.95 -7.55 -7.52
C GLN A 288 4.74 -7.12 -8.76
N VAL A 289 6.00 -6.79 -8.56
CA VAL A 289 6.94 -6.62 -9.66
C VAL A 289 7.30 -8.00 -10.22
N LEU A 290 6.73 -8.35 -11.36
CA LEU A 290 6.96 -9.61 -12.05
C LEU A 290 8.11 -9.44 -13.05
N ARG A 291 9.05 -10.39 -13.04
CA ARG A 291 10.16 -10.40 -13.99
C ARG A 291 10.15 -11.66 -14.82
N GLY A 292 10.48 -11.51 -16.10
CA GLY A 292 10.53 -12.64 -17.02
C GLY A 292 10.74 -12.22 -18.46
N ARG A 293 10.07 -12.88 -19.40
CA ARG A 293 10.31 -12.63 -20.83
C ARG A 293 9.08 -12.89 -21.70
N ILE A 294 9.04 -12.18 -22.82
CA ILE A 294 8.20 -12.48 -23.98
C ILE A 294 9.15 -13.01 -25.08
N GLY A 295 9.05 -14.28 -25.42
CA GLY A 295 10.04 -14.92 -26.29
C GLY A 295 11.44 -14.86 -25.71
N LYS A 296 12.32 -14.07 -26.34
CA LYS A 296 13.71 -13.84 -25.88
C LYS A 296 13.89 -12.48 -25.17
N MET A 297 12.88 -11.64 -25.16
CA MET A 297 12.97 -10.27 -24.68
C MET A 297 12.62 -10.20 -23.20
N PRO A 298 13.53 -9.73 -22.32
CA PRO A 298 13.26 -9.56 -20.91
C PRO A 298 12.27 -8.40 -20.69
N ILE A 299 11.33 -8.64 -19.75
CA ILE A 299 10.32 -7.67 -19.36
C ILE A 299 10.14 -7.60 -17.84
N VAL A 300 9.65 -6.46 -17.39
CA VAL A 300 9.14 -6.23 -16.04
C VAL A 300 7.67 -5.88 -16.17
N MET A 301 6.80 -6.44 -15.32
CA MET A 301 5.36 -6.22 -15.34
C MET A 301 4.83 -6.03 -13.93
N MET A 302 3.79 -5.22 -13.77
CA MET A 302 3.00 -5.11 -12.56
C MET A 302 1.53 -5.08 -12.92
N LEU A 303 0.72 -5.93 -12.26
CA LEU A 303 -0.71 -6.09 -12.52
C LEU A 303 -1.48 -5.85 -11.23
N GLU A 304 -2.59 -5.13 -11.33
CA GLU A 304 -3.56 -4.89 -10.26
C GLU A 304 -4.86 -5.62 -10.59
N ARG A 305 -5.38 -6.39 -9.63
CA ARG A 305 -6.67 -7.07 -9.74
C ARG A 305 -7.72 -6.31 -8.95
N GLN A 306 -8.83 -6.00 -9.62
CA GLN A 306 -10.02 -5.41 -9.03
C GLN A 306 -10.95 -6.51 -8.49
N ARG A 307 -12.01 -6.10 -7.78
CA ARG A 307 -12.96 -7.02 -7.14
C ARG A 307 -13.84 -7.78 -8.11
N ASP A 308 -14.15 -7.18 -9.23
CA ASP A 308 -14.94 -7.77 -10.32
C ASP A 308 -14.10 -8.66 -11.23
N ASP A 309 -12.90 -9.03 -10.76
CA ASP A 309 -11.89 -9.78 -11.50
C ASP A 309 -11.36 -9.07 -12.75
N SER A 310 -11.68 -7.77 -12.94
CA SER A 310 -10.95 -6.97 -13.89
C SER A 310 -9.50 -6.81 -13.46
N VAL A 311 -8.60 -6.82 -14.42
CA VAL A 311 -7.16 -6.68 -14.21
C VAL A 311 -6.64 -5.59 -15.10
N SER A 312 -5.86 -4.69 -14.54
CA SER A 312 -5.13 -3.67 -15.27
C SER A 312 -3.67 -3.66 -14.86
N GLY A 313 -2.82 -3.07 -15.65
CA GLY A 313 -1.42 -2.94 -15.28
C GLY A 313 -0.55 -2.40 -16.40
N VAL A 314 0.73 -2.53 -16.19
CA VAL A 314 1.74 -2.03 -17.10
C VAL A 314 2.91 -3.01 -17.19
N TYR A 315 3.49 -3.12 -18.39
CA TYR A 315 4.75 -3.82 -18.54
C TYR A 315 5.75 -3.01 -19.36
N PHE A 316 7.02 -3.39 -19.23
CA PHE A 316 8.15 -2.70 -19.84
C PHE A 316 9.08 -3.73 -20.46
N TYR A 317 9.48 -3.54 -21.70
CA TYR A 317 10.69 -4.20 -22.18
C TYR A 317 11.90 -3.54 -21.50
N GLU A 318 12.75 -4.33 -20.84
CA GLU A 318 13.88 -3.77 -20.07
C GLU A 318 14.82 -2.92 -20.93
N LYS A 319 14.96 -3.25 -22.23
CA LYS A 319 15.76 -2.48 -23.19
C LYS A 319 15.16 -1.09 -23.47
N HIS A 320 13.83 -0.98 -23.57
CA HIS A 320 13.14 0.23 -24.04
C HIS A 320 12.61 1.08 -22.91
N ARG A 321 12.23 0.46 -21.78
CA ARG A 321 11.77 1.08 -20.55
C ARG A 321 10.55 2.02 -20.71
N LYS A 322 9.80 1.85 -21.78
CA LYS A 322 8.55 2.57 -22.04
C LYS A 322 7.38 1.76 -21.48
N PRO A 323 6.42 2.38 -20.78
CA PRO A 323 5.25 1.70 -20.28
C PRO A 323 4.36 1.23 -21.45
N ILE A 324 3.85 0.02 -21.34
CA ILE A 324 2.83 -0.56 -22.22
C ILE A 324 1.70 -0.97 -21.31
N GLU A 325 0.56 -0.32 -21.45
CA GLU A 325 -0.61 -0.58 -20.63
C GLU A 325 -1.35 -1.84 -21.08
N VAL A 326 -1.89 -2.56 -20.11
CA VAL A 326 -2.70 -3.76 -20.36
C VAL A 326 -3.93 -3.74 -19.47
N ASP A 327 -5.08 -4.19 -20.02
CA ASP A 327 -6.32 -4.36 -19.28
C ASP A 327 -7.06 -5.62 -19.73
N GLY A 328 -7.85 -6.22 -18.84
CA GLY A 328 -8.62 -7.43 -19.14
C GLY A 328 -9.25 -8.06 -17.91
N ARG A 329 -9.36 -9.39 -17.88
CA ARG A 329 -10.05 -10.14 -16.82
C ARG A 329 -9.35 -11.42 -16.45
N LEU A 330 -9.59 -11.82 -15.19
CA LEU A 330 -9.21 -13.11 -14.63
C LEU A 330 -10.46 -13.99 -14.52
N GLU A 331 -10.50 -15.14 -15.23
CA GLU A 331 -11.61 -16.07 -15.15
C GLU A 331 -11.07 -17.52 -15.01
N GLY A 332 -11.47 -18.20 -13.93
CA GLY A 332 -11.06 -19.60 -13.70
C GLY A 332 -9.55 -19.83 -13.67
N GLY A 333 -8.77 -18.87 -13.18
CA GLY A 333 -7.31 -18.93 -13.16
C GLY A 333 -6.63 -18.60 -14.49
N LYS A 334 -7.39 -18.24 -15.52
CA LYS A 334 -6.89 -17.75 -16.81
C LYS A 334 -7.03 -16.24 -16.87
N LEU A 335 -5.97 -15.59 -17.29
CA LEU A 335 -5.87 -14.16 -17.40
C LEU A 335 -5.78 -13.78 -18.89
N GLU A 336 -6.76 -13.02 -19.36
CA GLU A 336 -6.76 -12.47 -20.72
C GLU A 336 -6.63 -10.95 -20.64
N LEU A 337 -5.54 -10.43 -21.22
CA LEU A 337 -5.26 -8.99 -21.25
C LEU A 337 -5.12 -8.51 -22.69
N GLN A 338 -5.55 -7.26 -22.93
CA GLN A 338 -5.33 -6.53 -24.16
C GLN A 338 -4.23 -5.49 -23.95
N GLU A 339 -3.28 -5.45 -24.87
CA GLU A 339 -2.25 -4.43 -24.95
C GLU A 339 -2.77 -3.23 -25.72
N ARG A 340 -2.54 -2.02 -25.18
CA ARG A 340 -3.01 -0.77 -25.80
C ARG A 340 -1.84 0.17 -26.07
N ASP A 341 -1.90 0.83 -27.21
CA ASP A 341 -1.05 1.97 -27.50
C ASP A 341 -1.56 3.26 -26.84
N ALA A 342 -0.83 4.37 -27.02
CA ALA A 342 -1.19 5.66 -26.46
C ALA A 342 -2.55 6.21 -27.01
N ASP A 343 -2.99 5.74 -28.16
CA ASP A 343 -4.26 6.12 -28.80
C ASP A 343 -5.42 5.18 -28.37
N GLY A 344 -5.14 4.18 -27.51
CA GLY A 344 -6.10 3.20 -27.01
C GLY A 344 -6.36 2.02 -27.96
N ASN A 345 -5.65 1.90 -29.09
CA ASN A 345 -5.82 0.80 -30.02
C ASN A 345 -5.15 -0.48 -29.47
N SER A 346 -5.80 -1.64 -29.72
CA SER A 346 -5.20 -2.92 -29.34
C SER A 346 -4.01 -3.26 -30.27
N THR A 347 -2.85 -3.50 -29.70
CA THR A 347 -1.61 -3.85 -30.40
C THR A 347 -1.23 -5.33 -30.24
N GLY A 348 -1.79 -5.99 -29.21
CA GLY A 348 -1.58 -7.39 -28.91
C GLY A 348 -2.50 -7.86 -27.78
N SER A 349 -2.41 -9.14 -27.48
CA SER A 349 -3.10 -9.73 -26.32
C SER A 349 -2.19 -10.70 -25.57
N LEU A 350 -2.45 -10.84 -24.26
CA LEU A 350 -1.76 -11.78 -23.40
C LEU A 350 -2.77 -12.82 -22.90
N ARG A 351 -2.44 -14.10 -23.05
CA ARG A 351 -3.22 -15.22 -22.53
C ARG A 351 -2.36 -16.00 -21.56
N LEU A 352 -2.65 -15.87 -20.26
CA LEU A 352 -1.79 -16.37 -19.21
C LEU A 352 -2.56 -17.24 -18.23
N GLU A 353 -1.89 -18.26 -17.70
CA GLU A 353 -2.35 -19.03 -16.54
C GLU A 353 -1.71 -18.46 -15.28
N VAL A 354 -2.52 -18.25 -14.25
CA VAL A 354 -2.09 -17.75 -12.94
C VAL A 354 -1.76 -18.93 -12.05
N GLY A 355 -0.47 -19.05 -11.70
CA GLY A 355 0.05 -20.00 -10.75
C GLY A 355 0.62 -19.33 -9.50
N LYS A 356 1.16 -20.14 -8.60
CA LYS A 356 1.83 -19.62 -7.40
C LYS A 356 3.13 -18.89 -7.78
N ASN A 357 3.19 -17.58 -7.55
CA ASN A 357 4.31 -16.69 -7.93
C ASN A 357 4.67 -16.74 -9.42
N LEU A 358 3.76 -17.13 -10.29
CA LEU A 358 4.05 -17.43 -11.68
C LEU A 358 2.88 -17.05 -12.58
N LEU A 359 3.18 -16.34 -13.67
CA LEU A 359 2.33 -16.21 -14.84
C LEU A 359 2.99 -16.92 -16.01
N ARG A 360 2.26 -17.78 -16.71
CA ARG A 360 2.77 -18.55 -17.85
C ARG A 360 1.74 -18.60 -18.97
N GLY A 361 2.19 -18.43 -20.22
CA GLY A 361 1.32 -18.49 -21.39
C GLY A 361 1.96 -17.89 -22.61
N GLU A 362 1.23 -17.02 -23.32
CA GLU A 362 1.67 -16.44 -24.58
C GLU A 362 1.24 -14.96 -24.73
N TRP A 363 2.05 -14.22 -25.40
CA TRP A 363 1.73 -12.94 -26.03
C TRP A 363 1.36 -13.19 -27.49
N VAL A 364 0.25 -12.64 -27.93
CA VAL A 364 -0.31 -12.84 -29.28
C VAL A 364 -0.43 -11.48 -29.98
N GLY A 365 0.32 -11.31 -31.04
CA GLY A 365 0.27 -10.18 -31.96
C GLY A 365 0.37 -10.70 -33.41
N LYS A 366 1.31 -10.16 -34.19
CA LYS A 366 1.60 -10.70 -35.55
C LYS A 366 2.12 -12.15 -35.52
N GLN A 367 2.60 -12.59 -34.38
CA GLN A 367 3.04 -13.96 -34.08
C GLN A 367 2.73 -14.25 -32.62
N SER A 368 2.64 -15.55 -32.25
CA SER A 368 2.55 -15.95 -30.86
C SER A 368 3.94 -16.15 -30.27
N LEU A 369 4.19 -15.63 -29.06
CA LEU A 369 5.45 -15.74 -28.34
C LEU A 369 5.19 -16.25 -26.93
N LYS A 370 5.94 -17.26 -26.50
CA LYS A 370 5.87 -17.78 -25.13
C LYS A 370 6.20 -16.67 -24.12
N MET A 371 5.46 -16.66 -23.03
CA MET A 371 5.62 -15.73 -21.95
C MET A 371 5.70 -16.45 -20.60
N GLU A 372 6.66 -16.07 -19.79
CA GLU A 372 6.79 -16.56 -18.41
C GLU A 372 7.30 -15.41 -17.54
N LEU A 373 6.61 -15.19 -16.41
CA LEU A 373 6.91 -14.15 -15.43
C LEU A 373 6.83 -14.72 -14.01
N ARG A 374 7.72 -14.27 -13.15
CA ARG A 374 7.77 -14.68 -11.74
C ARG A 374 7.70 -13.48 -10.81
N ALA A 375 6.92 -13.64 -9.74
CA ALA A 375 6.92 -12.70 -8.62
C ALA A 375 8.15 -12.95 -7.71
N PRO A 376 8.59 -11.94 -6.95
CA PRO A 376 9.64 -12.12 -5.95
C PRO A 376 9.25 -13.22 -4.96
N SER A 377 10.13 -14.18 -4.76
CA SER A 377 9.95 -15.29 -3.81
C SER A 377 11.23 -15.54 -3.05
N SER A 378 11.13 -16.08 -1.84
CA SER A 378 12.33 -16.55 -1.13
C SER A 378 12.99 -17.66 -1.95
N PRO A 379 14.32 -17.74 -2.02
CA PRO A 379 15.00 -18.94 -2.53
C PRO A 379 14.51 -20.16 -1.76
N GLU A 380 14.24 -21.23 -2.48
CA GLU A 380 13.88 -22.52 -1.92
C GLU A 380 15.02 -23.15 -1.13
#